data_d3d564183e69712e917c1cbe7e567fcc
#
_entry.id   d3d564183e69712e917c1cbe7e567fcc
#
_cell.length_a   1.000
_cell.length_b   1.000
_cell.length_c   1.000
_cell.angle_alpha   90.00
_cell.angle_beta   90.00
_cell.angle_gamma   90.00
#
_symmetry.space_group_name_H-M   'P 1'
#
loop_
_entity.id
_entity.type
_entity.pdbx_description
1 polymer ?
#
loop_
_entity_poly.entity_id
_entity_poly.type
_entity_poly.pdbx_seq_one_letter_code
_entity_poly.pdbx_strand_id
1 'polypeptide(L)'
;MQIKGLDVSEFQGNVDWEKVKAAGYQFAMLRAGYGFNTIDPQFKRNASECNRIGLPIGVYWFCYALTPEIARQEADGCLKAISGYRLDYPVCYDIEQASINYAAQNGVTFTPETVGKIVQNFCDRMEKNGYFAMYYSNRNFLKTYRLLSLSSRYALWYAFYNSKLDNTDCQMWQFTSQGEIAGISGDVDLDYVFVDYPSIIKNAGLNHLSQKPKPPAPQYTTYVIRSGDTLSEIAQRFGTTIATLQALNNIQNPNLIYAGNTICLLYTSPSPRD
;
A
#
# COMPACT_ATOMS: atom_id res chain seq x y z
N MET A 1 14.63 6.79 -0.37
CA MET A 1 14.37 5.98 0.85
C MET A 1 14.68 4.53 0.46
N GLN A 2 15.26 3.75 1.34
CA GLN A 2 15.52 2.33 1.10
C GLN A 2 15.15 1.59 2.39
N ILE A 3 14.08 0.79 2.33
CA ILE A 3 13.52 0.07 3.48
C ILE A 3 13.84 -1.40 3.27
N LYS A 4 14.47 -2.04 4.26
CA LYS A 4 14.88 -3.44 4.18
C LYS A 4 13.79 -4.37 4.71
N GLY A 5 13.46 -5.39 3.95
CA GLY A 5 12.50 -6.43 4.28
C GLY A 5 12.92 -7.81 3.79
N LEU A 6 11.97 -8.72 3.85
CA LEU A 6 12.13 -10.10 3.43
C LEU A 6 10.82 -10.65 2.91
N ASP A 7 10.89 -11.75 2.17
CA ASP A 7 9.70 -12.53 1.88
C ASP A 7 9.84 -13.98 2.32
N VAL A 8 8.71 -14.57 2.72
CA VAL A 8 8.67 -15.93 3.26
C VAL A 8 7.41 -16.69 2.83
N SER A 9 7.53 -18.00 2.87
CA SER A 9 6.45 -18.95 2.67
C SER A 9 6.53 -20.09 3.69
N GLU A 10 5.84 -21.19 3.45
CA GLU A 10 5.96 -22.42 4.24
C GLU A 10 7.40 -22.96 4.32
N PHE A 11 8.23 -22.66 3.32
CA PHE A 11 9.60 -23.18 3.22
C PHE A 11 10.54 -22.67 4.30
N GLN A 12 10.27 -21.49 4.89
CA GLN A 12 11.02 -20.95 6.01
C GLN A 12 10.54 -21.49 7.37
N GLY A 13 9.49 -22.32 7.37
CA GLY A 13 8.99 -22.98 8.58
C GLY A 13 8.52 -22.00 9.66
N ASN A 14 8.92 -22.27 10.89
CA ASN A 14 8.54 -21.43 12.04
C ASN A 14 9.49 -20.25 12.20
N VAL A 15 9.09 -19.09 11.72
CA VAL A 15 9.85 -17.84 11.84
C VAL A 15 9.67 -17.23 13.25
N ASP A 16 10.77 -16.80 13.87
CA ASP A 16 10.77 -15.96 15.07
C ASP A 16 10.74 -14.49 14.67
N TRP A 17 9.53 -13.96 14.53
CA TRP A 17 9.30 -12.61 14.03
C TRP A 17 9.84 -11.51 14.94
N GLU A 18 9.97 -11.76 16.25
CA GLU A 18 10.57 -10.79 17.18
C GLU A 18 12.07 -10.64 16.89
N LYS A 19 12.78 -11.75 16.63
CA LYS A 19 14.19 -11.70 16.21
C LYS A 19 14.38 -11.06 14.84
N VAL A 20 13.51 -11.36 13.88
CA VAL A 20 13.53 -10.73 12.55
C VAL A 20 13.40 -9.21 12.68
N LYS A 21 12.42 -8.73 13.46
CA LYS A 21 12.23 -7.30 13.72
C LYS A 21 13.41 -6.67 14.47
N ALA A 22 13.94 -7.34 15.48
CA ALA A 22 15.10 -6.89 16.23
C ALA A 22 16.38 -6.82 15.37
N ALA A 23 16.49 -7.66 14.32
CA ALA A 23 17.56 -7.61 13.33
C ALA A 23 17.44 -6.45 12.32
N GLY A 24 16.41 -5.57 12.48
CA GLY A 24 16.26 -4.34 11.70
C GLY A 24 15.46 -4.48 10.43
N TYR A 25 14.78 -5.62 10.21
CA TYR A 25 13.85 -5.76 9.09
C TYR A 25 12.55 -5.02 9.39
N GLN A 26 12.08 -4.25 8.43
CA GLN A 26 11.01 -3.26 8.64
C GLN A 26 9.68 -3.67 7.99
N PHE A 27 9.68 -4.69 7.14
CA PHE A 27 8.48 -5.29 6.56
C PHE A 27 8.73 -6.74 6.17
N ALA A 28 7.63 -7.47 5.92
CA ALA A 28 7.67 -8.79 5.30
C ALA A 28 6.59 -8.94 4.22
N MET A 29 6.92 -9.66 3.14
CA MET A 29 5.96 -10.17 2.17
C MET A 29 5.69 -11.64 2.50
N LEU A 30 4.44 -12.00 2.74
CA LEU A 30 4.06 -13.35 3.16
C LEU A 30 3.33 -14.07 2.04
N ARG A 31 3.72 -15.30 1.70
CA ARG A 31 2.90 -16.07 0.78
C ARG A 31 1.55 -16.38 1.43
N ALA A 32 0.47 -15.79 0.90
CA ALA A 32 -0.87 -16.05 1.40
C ALA A 32 -1.40 -17.41 0.89
N GLY A 33 -0.97 -17.81 -0.30
CA GLY A 33 -1.34 -19.07 -0.91
C GLY A 33 -0.90 -19.15 -2.36
N TYR A 34 -1.45 -20.14 -3.06
CA TYR A 34 -1.12 -20.41 -4.45
C TYR A 34 -2.27 -21.14 -5.16
N GLY A 35 -2.32 -21.00 -6.46
CA GLY A 35 -3.29 -21.68 -7.31
C GLY A 35 -4.72 -21.49 -6.86
N PHE A 36 -5.54 -22.48 -7.14
CA PHE A 36 -6.96 -22.39 -6.82
C PHE A 36 -7.22 -22.69 -5.33
N ASN A 37 -7.37 -21.64 -4.52
CA ASN A 37 -7.76 -21.67 -3.10
C ASN A 37 -6.83 -22.44 -2.15
N THR A 38 -5.57 -22.70 -2.49
CA THR A 38 -4.62 -23.31 -1.57
C THR A 38 -3.95 -22.23 -0.71
N ILE A 39 -4.23 -22.25 0.58
CA ILE A 39 -3.63 -21.32 1.55
C ILE A 39 -2.27 -21.89 1.96
N ASP A 40 -1.25 -21.02 2.02
CA ASP A 40 0.06 -21.40 2.55
C ASP A 40 -0.05 -21.85 4.02
N PRO A 41 0.49 -23.02 4.38
CA PRO A 41 0.37 -23.58 5.74
C PRO A 41 0.87 -22.66 6.86
N GLN A 42 1.87 -21.82 6.58
CA GLN A 42 2.43 -20.90 7.56
C GLN A 42 1.78 -19.50 7.53
N PHE A 43 0.96 -19.20 6.53
CA PHE A 43 0.41 -17.84 6.33
C PHE A 43 -0.30 -17.31 7.56
N LYS A 44 -1.27 -18.08 8.08
CA LYS A 44 -2.09 -17.64 9.22
C LYS A 44 -1.24 -17.31 10.45
N ARG A 45 -0.26 -18.16 10.75
CA ARG A 45 0.67 -17.97 11.85
C ARG A 45 1.51 -16.71 11.63
N ASN A 46 2.15 -16.62 10.46
CA ASN A 46 3.06 -15.52 10.13
C ASN A 46 2.32 -14.16 10.12
N ALA A 47 1.16 -14.08 9.47
CA ALA A 47 0.36 -12.86 9.42
C ALA A 47 -0.12 -12.42 10.82
N SER A 48 -0.59 -13.36 11.66
CA SER A 48 -1.02 -13.08 13.03
C SER A 48 0.13 -12.55 13.88
N GLU A 49 1.30 -13.19 13.83
CA GLU A 49 2.46 -12.78 14.63
C GLU A 49 3.02 -11.42 14.17
N CYS A 50 3.17 -11.19 12.86
CA CYS A 50 3.59 -9.90 12.36
C CYS A 50 2.63 -8.78 12.77
N ASN A 51 1.31 -9.00 12.66
CA ASN A 51 0.31 -8.03 13.10
C ASN A 51 0.38 -7.80 14.62
N ARG A 52 0.58 -8.85 15.43
CA ARG A 52 0.72 -8.75 16.89
C ARG A 52 1.88 -7.87 17.32
N ILE A 53 3.05 -8.04 16.69
CA ILE A 53 4.25 -7.28 17.04
C ILE A 53 4.35 -5.93 16.29
N GLY A 54 3.38 -5.62 15.43
CA GLY A 54 3.38 -4.42 14.61
C GLY A 54 4.53 -4.38 13.59
N LEU A 55 4.85 -5.51 12.96
CA LEU A 55 5.69 -5.58 11.77
C LEU A 55 4.80 -5.40 10.55
N PRO A 56 4.98 -4.35 9.73
CA PRO A 56 4.21 -4.14 8.52
C PRO A 56 4.34 -5.32 7.55
N ILE A 57 3.22 -5.75 6.97
CA ILE A 57 3.22 -6.87 6.01
C ILE A 57 2.48 -6.52 4.73
N GLY A 58 2.93 -7.12 3.63
CA GLY A 58 2.17 -7.38 2.43
C GLY A 58 2.04 -8.88 2.20
N VAL A 59 1.41 -9.25 1.12
CA VAL A 59 1.25 -10.66 0.77
C VAL A 59 1.53 -10.91 -0.70
N TYR A 60 1.86 -12.16 -1.04
CA TYR A 60 1.86 -12.60 -2.42
C TYR A 60 1.08 -13.90 -2.60
N TRP A 61 0.57 -14.08 -3.81
CA TRP A 61 -0.14 -15.26 -4.26
C TRP A 61 0.57 -15.86 -5.45
N PHE A 62 1.00 -17.12 -5.34
CA PHE A 62 1.75 -17.79 -6.39
C PHE A 62 0.79 -18.32 -7.47
N CYS A 63 1.07 -18.00 -8.72
CA CYS A 63 0.22 -18.27 -9.87
C CYS A 63 0.32 -19.71 -10.37
N TYR A 64 -0.82 -20.39 -10.44
CA TYR A 64 -1.04 -21.60 -11.22
C TYR A 64 -2.22 -21.46 -12.21
N ALA A 65 -2.66 -20.24 -12.45
CA ALA A 65 -3.74 -19.97 -13.38
C ALA A 65 -3.35 -20.31 -14.82
N LEU A 66 -4.17 -21.11 -15.50
CA LEU A 66 -3.99 -21.47 -16.90
C LEU A 66 -4.64 -20.46 -17.85
N THR A 67 -5.55 -19.64 -17.33
CA THR A 67 -6.28 -18.62 -18.09
C THR A 67 -6.47 -17.36 -17.25
N PRO A 68 -6.75 -16.21 -17.87
CA PRO A 68 -7.07 -14.98 -17.14
C PRO A 68 -8.28 -15.12 -16.20
N GLU A 69 -9.23 -15.97 -16.54
CA GLU A 69 -10.40 -16.26 -15.71
C GLU A 69 -10.04 -17.00 -14.44
N ILE A 70 -9.13 -17.99 -14.53
CA ILE A 70 -8.62 -18.71 -13.35
C ILE A 70 -7.80 -17.77 -12.47
N ALA A 71 -7.02 -16.84 -13.04
CA ALA A 71 -6.30 -15.84 -12.27
C ALA A 71 -7.24 -14.96 -11.43
N ARG A 72 -8.41 -14.62 -11.95
CA ARG A 72 -9.45 -13.92 -11.20
C ARG A 72 -10.01 -14.76 -10.05
N GLN A 73 -10.15 -16.06 -10.25
CA GLN A 73 -10.57 -16.99 -9.17
C GLN A 73 -9.48 -17.16 -8.12
N GLU A 74 -8.21 -17.17 -8.52
CA GLU A 74 -7.08 -17.15 -7.57
C GLU A 74 -7.08 -15.86 -6.74
N ALA A 75 -7.41 -14.71 -7.33
CA ALA A 75 -7.58 -13.47 -6.59
C ALA A 75 -8.72 -13.57 -5.57
N ASP A 76 -9.84 -14.23 -5.91
CA ASP A 76 -10.93 -14.48 -4.95
C ASP A 76 -10.49 -15.39 -3.79
N GLY A 77 -9.62 -16.36 -4.05
CA GLY A 77 -8.96 -17.18 -3.03
C GLY A 77 -8.05 -16.35 -2.11
N CYS A 78 -7.23 -15.50 -2.70
CA CYS A 78 -6.37 -14.57 -1.98
C CYS A 78 -7.19 -13.63 -1.08
N LEU A 79 -8.24 -13.00 -1.61
CA LEU A 79 -9.14 -12.12 -0.85
C LEU A 79 -9.72 -12.80 0.40
N LYS A 80 -10.11 -14.07 0.29
CA LYS A 80 -10.60 -14.85 1.44
C LYS A 80 -9.50 -15.12 2.45
N ALA A 81 -8.29 -15.47 1.98
CA ALA A 81 -7.15 -15.78 2.84
C ALA A 81 -6.71 -14.58 3.67
N ILE A 82 -6.66 -13.39 3.06
CA ILE A 82 -6.16 -12.16 3.69
C ILE A 82 -7.20 -11.42 4.51
N SER A 83 -8.46 -11.85 4.46
CA SER A 83 -9.54 -11.21 5.21
C SER A 83 -9.26 -11.22 6.71
N GLY A 84 -9.34 -10.05 7.34
CA GLY A 84 -9.11 -9.87 8.78
C GLY A 84 -7.67 -9.60 9.19
N TYR A 85 -6.72 -9.61 8.25
CA TYR A 85 -5.34 -9.20 8.51
C TYR A 85 -5.11 -7.75 8.08
N ARG A 86 -4.28 -7.06 8.85
CA ARG A 86 -3.81 -5.73 8.47
C ARG A 86 -2.64 -5.86 7.49
N LEU A 87 -2.79 -5.29 6.31
CA LEU A 87 -1.77 -5.24 5.27
C LEU A 87 -1.34 -3.80 5.02
N ASP A 88 -0.14 -3.43 5.44
CA ASP A 88 0.44 -2.10 5.22
C ASP A 88 1.21 -2.02 3.88
N TYR A 89 1.45 -3.17 3.23
CA TYR A 89 2.13 -3.35 1.97
C TYR A 89 1.19 -3.95 0.91
N PRO A 90 1.57 -3.96 -0.37
CA PRO A 90 0.73 -4.45 -1.46
C PRO A 90 0.32 -5.91 -1.36
N VAL A 91 -0.70 -6.28 -2.15
CA VAL A 91 -1.01 -7.65 -2.53
C VAL A 91 -0.37 -7.91 -3.89
N CYS A 92 0.56 -8.85 -3.95
CA CYS A 92 1.36 -9.15 -5.12
C CYS A 92 0.90 -10.44 -5.80
N TYR A 93 0.86 -10.43 -7.14
CA TYR A 93 0.69 -11.64 -7.92
C TYR A 93 2.04 -12.11 -8.45
N ASP A 94 2.39 -13.34 -8.14
CA ASP A 94 3.69 -13.93 -8.41
C ASP A 94 3.58 -14.98 -9.52
N ILE A 95 4.13 -14.67 -10.71
CA ILE A 95 4.15 -15.57 -11.86
C ILE A 95 5.59 -15.81 -12.31
N GLU A 96 5.99 -17.08 -12.30
CA GLU A 96 7.36 -17.51 -12.52
C GLU A 96 7.49 -18.69 -13.47
N GLN A 97 8.71 -19.20 -13.63
CA GLN A 97 8.99 -20.36 -14.47
C GLN A 97 8.19 -21.61 -14.04
N ALA A 98 7.97 -21.80 -12.74
CA ALA A 98 7.16 -22.90 -12.25
C ALA A 98 5.69 -22.81 -12.72
N SER A 99 5.13 -21.58 -12.80
CA SER A 99 3.81 -21.32 -13.38
C SER A 99 3.75 -21.71 -14.86
N ILE A 100 4.79 -21.38 -15.63
CA ILE A 100 4.90 -21.74 -17.05
C ILE A 100 5.02 -23.26 -17.24
N ASN A 101 5.84 -23.90 -16.41
CA ASN A 101 6.03 -25.34 -16.43
C ASN A 101 4.72 -26.07 -16.11
N TYR A 102 3.98 -25.57 -15.11
CA TYR A 102 2.66 -26.10 -14.77
C TYR A 102 1.67 -25.95 -15.95
N ALA A 103 1.64 -24.80 -16.60
CA ALA A 103 0.80 -24.60 -17.77
C ALA A 103 1.16 -25.58 -18.90
N ALA A 104 2.44 -25.76 -19.20
CA ALA A 104 2.91 -26.70 -20.21
C ALA A 104 2.53 -28.17 -19.89
N GLN A 105 2.63 -28.57 -18.61
CA GLN A 105 2.20 -29.90 -18.15
C GLN A 105 0.69 -30.13 -18.31
N ASN A 106 -0.09 -29.04 -18.32
CA ASN A 106 -1.53 -29.08 -18.55
C ASN A 106 -1.91 -28.78 -20.02
N GLY A 107 -0.95 -28.88 -20.95
CA GLY A 107 -1.19 -28.68 -22.39
C GLY A 107 -1.42 -27.22 -22.81
N VAL A 108 -1.08 -26.25 -21.96
CA VAL A 108 -1.26 -24.82 -22.24
C VAL A 108 0.10 -24.18 -22.53
N THR A 109 0.21 -23.52 -23.68
CA THR A 109 1.39 -22.71 -24.03
C THR A 109 1.06 -21.23 -23.82
N PHE A 110 1.83 -20.57 -22.94
CA PHE A 110 1.65 -19.16 -22.66
C PHE A 110 2.31 -18.27 -23.72
N THR A 111 1.56 -17.28 -24.17
CA THR A 111 2.05 -16.17 -24.98
C THR A 111 2.26 -14.94 -24.09
N PRO A 112 3.05 -13.95 -24.54
CA PRO A 112 3.18 -12.67 -23.82
C PRO A 112 1.82 -12.02 -23.51
N GLU A 113 0.90 -12.06 -24.43
CA GLU A 113 -0.45 -11.53 -24.26
C GLU A 113 -1.23 -12.29 -23.17
N THR A 114 -1.14 -13.62 -23.17
CA THR A 114 -1.84 -14.45 -22.16
C THR A 114 -1.30 -14.18 -20.76
N VAL A 115 0.03 -14.17 -20.58
CA VAL A 115 0.66 -13.89 -19.29
C VAL A 115 0.30 -12.48 -18.80
N GLY A 116 0.36 -11.49 -19.70
CA GLY A 116 -0.06 -10.12 -19.36
C GLY A 116 -1.52 -10.05 -18.88
N LYS A 117 -2.43 -10.73 -19.57
CA LYS A 117 -3.84 -10.80 -19.15
C LYS A 117 -4.06 -11.57 -17.85
N ILE A 118 -3.30 -12.63 -17.59
CA ILE A 118 -3.31 -13.38 -16.32
C ILE A 118 -2.96 -12.45 -15.17
N VAL A 119 -1.83 -11.74 -15.26
CA VAL A 119 -1.40 -10.78 -14.24
C VAL A 119 -2.44 -9.67 -14.06
N GLN A 120 -2.92 -9.09 -15.16
CA GLN A 120 -3.89 -8.02 -15.14
C GLN A 120 -5.20 -8.45 -14.45
N ASN A 121 -5.74 -9.63 -14.75
CA ASN A 121 -7.01 -10.08 -14.16
C ASN A 121 -6.94 -10.29 -12.66
N PHE A 122 -5.80 -10.78 -12.13
CA PHE A 122 -5.59 -10.84 -10.70
C PHE A 122 -5.52 -9.45 -10.09
N CYS A 123 -4.65 -8.58 -10.62
CA CYS A 123 -4.44 -7.23 -10.10
C CYS A 123 -5.71 -6.37 -10.16
N ASP A 124 -6.44 -6.39 -11.29
CA ASP A 124 -7.72 -5.68 -11.42
C ASP A 124 -8.76 -6.18 -10.40
N ARG A 125 -8.76 -7.49 -10.10
CA ARG A 125 -9.66 -8.05 -9.10
C ARG A 125 -9.31 -7.59 -7.70
N MET A 126 -8.02 -7.48 -7.36
CA MET A 126 -7.56 -6.96 -6.08
C MET A 126 -7.89 -5.47 -5.94
N GLU A 127 -7.62 -4.64 -6.95
CA GLU A 127 -7.96 -3.22 -6.94
C GLU A 127 -9.47 -2.98 -6.81
N LYS A 128 -10.29 -3.76 -7.54
CA LYS A 128 -11.76 -3.68 -7.43
C LYS A 128 -12.27 -3.97 -6.02
N ASN A 129 -11.51 -4.71 -5.22
CA ASN A 129 -11.82 -4.99 -3.82
C ASN A 129 -11.06 -4.07 -2.84
N GLY A 130 -10.50 -2.96 -3.32
CA GLY A 130 -9.89 -1.93 -2.49
C GLY A 130 -8.48 -2.24 -2.00
N TYR A 131 -7.77 -3.18 -2.63
CA TYR A 131 -6.38 -3.49 -2.29
C TYR A 131 -5.41 -2.83 -3.26
N PHE A 132 -4.24 -2.48 -2.76
CA PHE A 132 -3.13 -2.03 -3.60
C PHE A 132 -2.50 -3.24 -4.29
N ALA A 133 -2.62 -3.32 -5.61
CA ALA A 133 -2.12 -4.44 -6.41
C ALA A 133 -0.68 -4.21 -6.89
N MET A 134 0.08 -5.29 -6.95
CA MET A 134 1.46 -5.37 -7.40
C MET A 134 1.66 -6.66 -8.19
N TYR A 135 2.68 -6.73 -9.03
CA TYR A 135 3.11 -7.98 -9.64
C TYR A 135 4.61 -8.20 -9.42
N TYR A 136 4.98 -9.47 -9.25
CA TYR A 136 6.37 -9.91 -9.17
C TYR A 136 6.85 -10.42 -10.51
N SER A 137 8.09 -10.09 -10.87
CA SER A 137 8.73 -10.60 -12.07
C SER A 137 10.25 -10.48 -11.99
N ASN A 138 10.94 -11.32 -12.74
CA ASN A 138 12.36 -11.23 -12.95
C ASN A 138 12.71 -10.68 -14.35
N ARG A 139 14.00 -10.38 -14.58
CA ARG A 139 14.50 -9.79 -15.81
C ARG A 139 14.10 -10.56 -17.09
N ASN A 140 14.19 -11.90 -17.04
CA ASN A 140 13.86 -12.72 -18.20
C ASN A 140 12.37 -12.69 -18.50
N PHE A 141 11.53 -12.74 -17.49
CA PHE A 141 10.08 -12.68 -17.62
C PHE A 141 9.60 -11.32 -18.12
N LEU A 142 10.14 -10.22 -17.58
CA LEU A 142 9.84 -8.87 -18.06
C LEU A 142 10.10 -8.74 -19.55
N LYS A 143 11.21 -9.31 -20.03
CA LYS A 143 11.58 -9.30 -21.45
C LYS A 143 10.74 -10.28 -22.29
N THR A 144 10.68 -11.54 -21.87
CA THR A 144 10.02 -12.63 -22.63
C THR A 144 8.54 -12.39 -22.78
N TYR A 145 7.86 -11.99 -21.68
CA TYR A 145 6.43 -11.79 -21.65
C TYR A 145 6.01 -10.31 -21.74
N ARG A 146 6.95 -9.40 -22.00
CA ARG A 146 6.72 -7.95 -22.20
C ARG A 146 5.98 -7.30 -21.04
N LEU A 147 6.20 -7.76 -19.80
CA LEU A 147 5.44 -7.35 -18.63
C LEU A 147 5.73 -5.91 -18.17
N LEU A 148 6.82 -5.28 -18.65
CA LEU A 148 7.08 -3.87 -18.36
C LEU A 148 5.96 -2.92 -18.77
N SER A 149 5.12 -3.31 -19.74
CA SER A 149 3.95 -2.53 -20.11
C SER A 149 2.93 -2.39 -18.97
N LEU A 150 2.95 -3.31 -18.00
CA LEU A 150 2.08 -3.28 -16.83
C LEU A 150 2.55 -2.31 -15.75
N SER A 151 3.82 -1.92 -15.75
CA SER A 151 4.39 -1.03 -14.71
C SER A 151 3.87 0.41 -14.79
N SER A 152 3.20 0.79 -15.88
CA SER A 152 2.46 2.05 -15.95
C SER A 152 1.19 2.08 -15.09
N ARG A 153 0.70 0.89 -14.66
CA ARG A 153 -0.51 0.75 -13.88
C ARG A 153 -0.29 0.10 -12.52
N TYR A 154 0.48 -0.99 -12.47
CA TYR A 154 0.73 -1.74 -11.24
C TYR A 154 2.18 -1.57 -10.81
N ALA A 155 2.42 -1.56 -9.51
CA ALA A 155 3.78 -1.57 -8.97
C ALA A 155 4.49 -2.87 -9.32
N LEU A 156 5.81 -2.79 -9.53
CA LEU A 156 6.66 -3.93 -9.82
C LEU A 156 7.50 -4.31 -8.60
N TRP A 157 7.43 -5.57 -8.20
CA TRP A 157 8.39 -6.25 -7.36
C TRP A 157 9.35 -7.03 -8.27
N TYR A 158 10.58 -6.57 -8.34
CA TYR A 158 11.56 -7.04 -9.31
C TYR A 158 12.60 -7.94 -8.66
N ALA A 159 12.69 -9.19 -9.12
CA ALA A 159 13.75 -10.11 -8.72
C ALA A 159 14.97 -9.93 -9.64
N PHE A 160 16.06 -9.52 -9.01
CA PHE A 160 17.36 -9.40 -9.67
C PHE A 160 18.47 -9.59 -8.63
N TYR A 161 18.99 -10.81 -8.55
CA TYR A 161 19.99 -11.19 -7.54
C TYR A 161 21.34 -10.61 -7.89
N ASN A 162 21.65 -9.47 -7.30
CA ASN A 162 22.88 -8.74 -7.53
C ASN A 162 23.17 -7.77 -6.36
N SER A 163 24.41 -7.30 -6.26
CA SER A 163 24.80 -6.27 -5.28
C SER A 163 24.29 -4.87 -5.61
N LYS A 164 23.86 -4.64 -6.85
CA LYS A 164 23.30 -3.36 -7.32
C LYS A 164 22.13 -3.63 -8.25
N LEU A 165 21.08 -2.85 -8.08
CA LEU A 165 19.96 -2.83 -9.01
C LEU A 165 20.45 -2.36 -10.39
N ASP A 166 19.93 -2.98 -11.45
CA ASP A 166 20.11 -2.47 -12.81
C ASP A 166 19.20 -1.24 -13.04
N ASN A 167 19.06 -0.80 -14.28
CA ASN A 167 18.26 0.37 -14.64
C ASN A 167 16.75 0.08 -14.71
N THR A 168 16.26 -1.04 -14.14
CA THR A 168 14.84 -1.36 -14.14
C THR A 168 14.12 -0.50 -13.10
N ASP A 169 13.12 0.24 -13.55
CA ASP A 169 12.25 1.01 -12.66
C ASP A 169 11.31 0.05 -11.91
N CYS A 170 11.52 -0.07 -10.61
CA CYS A 170 10.72 -0.91 -9.72
C CYS A 170 10.54 -0.24 -8.37
N GLN A 171 9.48 -0.59 -7.66
CA GLN A 171 9.19 -0.05 -6.34
C GLN A 171 9.70 -0.97 -5.22
N MET A 172 9.87 -2.26 -5.53
CA MET A 172 10.43 -3.27 -4.63
C MET A 172 11.44 -4.12 -5.40
N TRP A 173 12.54 -4.48 -4.75
CA TRP A 173 13.63 -5.25 -5.32
C TRP A 173 14.01 -6.41 -4.42
N GLN A 174 13.81 -7.65 -4.89
CA GLN A 174 14.34 -8.86 -4.28
C GLN A 174 15.77 -9.04 -4.78
N PHE A 175 16.75 -8.87 -3.90
CA PHE A 175 18.16 -8.78 -4.30
C PHE A 175 18.97 -10.05 -4.04
N THR A 176 18.44 -10.98 -3.26
CA THR A 176 19.04 -12.30 -2.99
C THR A 176 17.98 -13.29 -2.53
N SER A 177 18.21 -14.56 -2.81
CA SER A 177 17.45 -15.68 -2.25
C SER A 177 18.28 -16.51 -1.24
N GLN A 178 19.43 -16.00 -0.84
CA GLN A 178 20.38 -16.66 0.06
C GLN A 178 20.72 -15.78 1.27
N GLY A 179 19.70 -15.11 1.81
CA GLY A 179 19.86 -14.31 3.02
C GLY A 179 19.90 -15.21 4.26
N GLU A 180 20.75 -14.84 5.22
CA GLU A 180 20.77 -15.46 6.55
C GLU A 180 20.41 -14.40 7.58
N ILE A 181 19.33 -14.62 8.34
CA ILE A 181 18.87 -13.67 9.34
C ILE A 181 18.47 -14.36 10.65
N ALA A 182 18.66 -13.65 11.75
CA ALA A 182 18.24 -14.13 13.06
C ALA A 182 16.72 -14.36 13.09
N GLY A 183 16.29 -15.54 13.51
CA GLY A 183 14.87 -15.90 13.60
C GLY A 183 14.36 -16.76 12.44
N ILE A 184 15.17 -17.01 11.41
CA ILE A 184 14.86 -17.93 10.32
C ILE A 184 16.00 -18.95 10.21
N SER A 185 15.64 -20.21 9.95
CA SER A 185 16.61 -21.29 9.69
C SER A 185 16.73 -21.50 8.19
N GLY A 186 17.96 -21.46 7.67
CA GLY A 186 18.24 -21.59 6.24
C GLY A 186 18.09 -20.30 5.47
N ASP A 187 18.10 -20.43 4.16
CA ASP A 187 18.04 -19.30 3.22
C ASP A 187 16.68 -18.61 3.24
N VAL A 188 16.71 -17.29 3.07
CA VAL A 188 15.53 -16.45 2.94
C VAL A 188 15.73 -15.35 1.90
N ASP A 189 14.67 -15.04 1.20
CA ASP A 189 14.65 -13.95 0.23
C ASP A 189 14.68 -12.59 0.93
N LEU A 190 15.55 -11.68 0.45
CA LEU A 190 15.70 -10.35 1.02
C LEU A 190 15.36 -9.27 0.01
N ASP A 191 14.69 -8.23 0.52
CA ASP A 191 14.10 -7.17 -0.28
C ASP A 191 14.52 -5.78 0.16
N TYR A 192 14.50 -4.87 -0.82
CA TYR A 192 14.45 -3.44 -0.60
C TYR A 192 13.19 -2.84 -1.20
N VAL A 193 12.59 -1.90 -0.49
CA VAL A 193 11.50 -1.05 -0.99
C VAL A 193 11.98 0.39 -1.08
N PHE A 194 11.61 1.07 -2.16
CA PHE A 194 12.05 2.44 -2.47
C PHE A 194 10.97 3.49 -2.23
N VAL A 195 9.75 3.09 -1.90
CA VAL A 195 8.58 3.93 -1.65
C VAL A 195 7.97 3.66 -0.27
N ASP A 196 7.28 4.61 0.30
CA ASP A 196 6.58 4.45 1.58
C ASP A 196 5.17 3.87 1.36
N TYR A 197 5.09 2.55 1.16
CA TYR A 197 3.82 1.86 0.96
C TYR A 197 2.81 2.08 2.10
N PRO A 198 3.19 2.00 3.38
CA PRO A 198 2.26 2.26 4.49
C PRO A 198 1.56 3.60 4.37
N SER A 199 2.30 4.65 4.04
CA SER A 199 1.72 5.98 3.84
C SER A 199 0.89 6.08 2.55
N ILE A 200 1.37 5.53 1.44
CA ILE A 200 0.67 5.54 0.15
C ILE A 200 -0.68 4.83 0.27
N ILE A 201 -0.68 3.59 0.78
CA ILE A 201 -1.86 2.74 0.90
C ILE A 201 -2.89 3.35 1.85
N LYS A 202 -2.43 3.82 3.02
CA LYS A 202 -3.29 4.47 4.01
C LYS A 202 -3.90 5.77 3.49
N ASN A 203 -3.11 6.62 2.83
CA ASN A 203 -3.60 7.89 2.30
C ASN A 203 -4.58 7.70 1.14
N ALA A 204 -4.42 6.63 0.37
CA ALA A 204 -5.35 6.24 -0.68
C ALA A 204 -6.61 5.52 -0.16
N GLY A 205 -6.66 5.14 1.14
CA GLY A 205 -7.76 4.36 1.72
C GLY A 205 -7.84 2.93 1.21
N LEU A 206 -6.69 2.40 0.76
CA LEU A 206 -6.59 1.02 0.26
C LEU A 206 -6.28 0.03 1.39
N ASN A 207 -6.34 -1.26 1.07
CA ASN A 207 -6.13 -2.39 1.98
C ASN A 207 -7.04 -2.31 3.23
N HIS A 208 -8.20 -1.65 3.08
CA HIS A 208 -9.16 -1.40 4.16
C HIS A 208 -8.55 -0.70 5.39
N LEU A 209 -7.40 -0.03 5.20
CA LEU A 209 -6.82 0.81 6.23
C LEU A 209 -7.62 2.11 6.31
N SER A 210 -8.31 2.32 7.43
CA SER A 210 -9.07 3.55 7.65
C SER A 210 -8.14 4.76 7.54
N GLN A 211 -8.46 5.68 6.64
CA GLN A 211 -7.90 7.02 6.73
C GLN A 211 -8.31 7.61 8.07
N LYS A 212 -7.41 8.30 8.78
CA LYS A 212 -7.88 9.32 9.73
C LYS A 212 -8.86 10.19 8.95
N PRO A 213 -10.07 10.48 9.47
CA PRO A 213 -10.98 11.39 8.79
C PRO A 213 -10.17 12.62 8.41
N LYS A 214 -10.12 12.92 7.12
CA LYS A 214 -9.52 14.19 6.66
C LYS A 214 -10.28 15.27 7.42
N PRO A 215 -9.61 16.19 8.13
CA PRO A 215 -10.31 17.28 8.78
C PRO A 215 -11.31 17.84 7.77
N PRO A 216 -12.57 18.07 8.14
CA PRO A 216 -13.53 18.63 7.22
C PRO A 216 -12.89 19.87 6.58
N ALA A 217 -13.07 20.01 5.28
CA ALA A 217 -12.54 21.18 4.57
C ALA A 217 -12.97 22.42 5.34
N PRO A 218 -12.08 23.42 5.52
CA PRO A 218 -12.42 24.63 6.23
C PRO A 218 -13.75 25.18 5.71
N GLN A 219 -14.77 25.21 6.54
CA GLN A 219 -16.03 25.82 6.16
C GLN A 219 -15.91 27.32 6.40
N TYR A 220 -16.19 28.08 5.38
CA TYR A 220 -16.20 29.53 5.45
C TYR A 220 -17.64 30.04 5.54
N THR A 221 -17.86 31.03 6.39
CA THR A 221 -19.09 31.80 6.43
C THR A 221 -18.75 33.27 6.30
N THR A 222 -19.73 34.10 6.05
CA THR A 222 -19.52 35.54 5.92
C THR A 222 -20.25 36.28 7.05
N TYR A 223 -19.66 37.39 7.47
CA TYR A 223 -20.23 38.28 8.44
C TYR A 223 -20.20 39.71 7.92
N VAL A 224 -21.33 40.43 7.99
CA VAL A 224 -21.40 41.85 7.66
C VAL A 224 -21.07 42.66 8.90
N ILE A 225 -20.00 43.43 8.84
CA ILE A 225 -19.55 44.31 9.94
C ILE A 225 -20.65 45.30 10.29
N ARG A 226 -20.99 45.40 11.54
CA ARG A 226 -21.98 46.36 12.07
C ARG A 226 -21.30 47.60 12.65
N SER A 227 -22.01 48.70 12.75
CA SER A 227 -21.50 49.89 13.43
C SER A 227 -21.17 49.58 14.89
N GLY A 228 -19.95 49.90 15.31
CA GLY A 228 -19.42 49.63 16.64
C GLY A 228 -18.66 48.29 16.77
N ASP A 229 -18.64 47.45 15.75
CA ASP A 229 -17.85 46.22 15.79
C ASP A 229 -16.34 46.52 15.72
N THR A 230 -15.57 45.74 16.47
CA THR A 230 -14.11 45.69 16.34
C THR A 230 -13.68 44.27 15.85
N LEU A 231 -12.54 44.21 15.17
CA LEU A 231 -12.03 42.92 14.68
C LEU A 231 -11.74 41.95 15.85
N SER A 232 -11.41 42.49 17.03
CA SER A 232 -11.19 41.70 18.26
C SER A 232 -12.48 41.06 18.76
N GLU A 233 -13.57 41.81 18.82
CA GLU A 233 -14.89 41.28 19.26
C GLU A 233 -15.44 40.27 18.27
N ILE A 234 -15.26 40.51 16.96
CA ILE A 234 -15.64 39.57 15.92
C ILE A 234 -14.83 38.27 16.07
N ALA A 235 -13.50 38.37 16.26
CA ALA A 235 -12.66 37.20 16.46
C ALA A 235 -13.10 36.38 17.69
N GLN A 236 -13.38 37.03 18.81
CA GLN A 236 -13.86 36.39 20.01
C GLN A 236 -15.23 35.73 19.82
N ARG A 237 -16.18 36.43 19.19
CA ARG A 237 -17.55 35.94 18.93
C ARG A 237 -17.58 34.69 18.08
N PHE A 238 -16.69 34.59 17.11
CA PHE A 238 -16.63 33.48 16.16
C PHE A 238 -15.52 32.46 16.46
N GLY A 239 -14.88 32.52 17.63
CA GLY A 239 -13.89 31.53 18.07
C GLY A 239 -12.64 31.48 17.20
N THR A 240 -12.24 32.61 16.65
CA THR A 240 -11.06 32.74 15.79
C THR A 240 -10.08 33.77 16.33
N THR A 241 -9.02 34.07 15.59
CA THR A 241 -8.02 35.09 15.98
C THR A 241 -8.03 36.28 15.03
N ILE A 242 -7.59 37.45 15.52
CA ILE A 242 -7.42 38.64 14.68
C ILE A 242 -6.49 38.33 13.49
N ALA A 243 -5.38 37.63 13.72
CA ALA A 243 -4.42 37.22 12.69
C ALA A 243 -5.08 36.37 11.59
N THR A 244 -5.95 35.43 11.97
CA THR A 244 -6.72 34.61 11.02
C THR A 244 -7.69 35.47 10.19
N LEU A 245 -8.42 36.42 10.82
CA LEU A 245 -9.33 37.32 10.12
C LEU A 245 -8.58 38.23 9.16
N GLN A 246 -7.42 38.75 9.57
CA GLN A 246 -6.56 39.56 8.71
C GLN A 246 -6.09 38.79 7.47
N ALA A 247 -5.59 37.57 7.66
CA ALA A 247 -5.09 36.75 6.57
C ALA A 247 -6.20 36.34 5.59
N LEU A 248 -7.39 35.99 6.08
CA LEU A 248 -8.53 35.58 5.26
C LEU A 248 -9.13 36.71 4.44
N ASN A 249 -9.03 37.96 4.94
CA ASN A 249 -9.72 39.11 4.38
C ASN A 249 -8.78 40.19 3.84
N ASN A 250 -7.47 39.96 3.80
CA ASN A 250 -6.43 40.89 3.40
C ASN A 250 -6.49 42.23 4.19
N ILE A 251 -6.86 42.18 5.50
CA ILE A 251 -6.94 43.34 6.36
C ILE A 251 -5.54 43.66 6.87
N GLN A 252 -4.94 44.73 6.36
CA GLN A 252 -3.58 45.12 6.77
C GLN A 252 -3.57 45.80 8.16
N ASN A 253 -4.54 46.64 8.45
CA ASN A 253 -4.67 47.31 9.75
C ASN A 253 -5.89 46.75 10.51
N PRO A 254 -5.67 46.02 11.61
CA PRO A 254 -6.77 45.39 12.37
C PRO A 254 -7.69 46.41 13.08
N ASN A 255 -7.22 47.65 13.23
CA ASN A 255 -8.00 48.74 13.85
C ASN A 255 -8.84 49.51 12.83
N LEU A 256 -8.80 49.13 11.56
CA LEU A 256 -9.51 49.86 10.49
C LEU A 256 -10.42 48.89 9.73
N ILE A 257 -11.64 48.76 10.21
CA ILE A 257 -12.73 48.01 9.55
C ILE A 257 -13.93 48.93 9.39
N TYR A 258 -14.75 48.68 8.37
CA TYR A 258 -15.85 49.56 8.02
C TYR A 258 -17.19 48.81 8.14
N ALA A 259 -18.16 49.41 8.82
CA ALA A 259 -19.53 48.94 8.87
C ALA A 259 -20.12 48.81 7.46
N GLY A 260 -20.83 47.72 7.20
CA GLY A 260 -21.37 47.39 5.89
C GLY A 260 -20.46 46.50 5.03
N ASN A 261 -19.17 46.41 5.34
CA ASN A 261 -18.28 45.50 4.65
C ASN A 261 -18.53 44.07 5.12
N THR A 262 -18.35 43.08 4.21
CA THR A 262 -18.45 41.68 4.50
C THR A 262 -17.07 41.06 4.69
N ILE A 263 -16.87 40.33 5.77
CA ILE A 263 -15.65 39.56 6.04
C ILE A 263 -15.93 38.06 6.02
N CYS A 264 -14.95 37.31 5.55
CA CYS A 264 -14.94 35.86 5.57
C CYS A 264 -14.48 35.37 6.96
N LEU A 265 -15.20 34.41 7.51
CA LEU A 265 -14.92 33.80 8.78
C LEU A 265 -14.61 32.33 8.54
N LEU A 266 -13.59 31.79 9.25
CA LEU A 266 -13.35 30.36 9.32
C LEU A 266 -14.32 29.77 10.34
N TYR A 267 -15.25 28.92 9.90
CA TYR A 267 -16.14 28.20 10.80
C TYR A 267 -15.39 27.05 11.48
N THR A 268 -15.07 27.20 12.73
CA THR A 268 -14.61 26.09 13.57
C THR A 268 -15.83 25.58 14.33
N SER A 269 -16.30 24.35 14.01
CA SER A 269 -17.33 23.70 14.84
C SER A 269 -16.87 23.72 16.30
N PRO A 270 -17.72 24.13 17.24
CA PRO A 270 -17.38 24.00 18.65
C PRO A 270 -17.13 22.51 18.94
N SER A 271 -15.97 22.20 19.52
CA SER A 271 -15.69 20.87 20.04
C SER A 271 -16.82 20.49 21.01
N PRO A 272 -17.41 19.27 20.91
CA PRO A 272 -18.30 18.81 21.96
C PRO A 272 -17.50 18.90 23.26
N ARG A 273 -17.96 19.71 24.19
CA ARG A 273 -17.44 19.68 25.55
C ARG A 273 -17.88 18.38 26.19
N ASP A 274 -16.92 17.65 26.72
CA ASP A 274 -17.12 16.54 27.64
C ASP A 274 -18.05 16.94 28.80
#